data_0694d59c254fc3355817b86b7775c727
#
_entry.id   0694d59c254fc3355817b86b7775c727
#
_cell.length_a   1.000
_cell.length_b   1.000
_cell.length_c   1.000
_cell.angle_alpha   90.00
_cell.angle_beta   90.00
_cell.angle_gamma   90.00
#
_symmetry.space_group_name_H-M   'P 1'
#
loop_
_entity.id
_entity.type
_entity.pdbx_description
1 polymer ?
#
loop_
_entity_poly.entity_id
_entity_poly.type
_entity_poly.pdbx_seq_one_letter_code
_entity_poly.pdbx_strand_id
1 'polypeptide(L)'
;LATEMGVSDVMSLVLVIVINLFCFPCAIWFGKLVKRFGSKPMLIVSILGYIGIIICGSLIPVNVNFIWVVGILIGMFQGGIQATSRSYFTRLIPDKEDSNEYFGFFSVFSKFSSILGPMIISLIIMITGQTNIGILGLIPMMIVGGALLLLVKDAD
;
A
#
# COMPACT_ATOMS: atom_id res chain seq x y z
N LEU A 1 -10.21 -3.78 12.77
CA LEU A 1 -9.30 -4.83 13.29
C LEU A 1 -8.82 -4.50 14.70
N ALA A 2 -8.17 -3.35 14.94
CA ALA A 2 -7.68 -2.98 16.26
C ALA A 2 -8.79 -2.92 17.32
N THR A 3 -9.94 -2.35 16.99
CA THR A 3 -11.12 -2.25 17.86
C THR A 3 -11.76 -3.60 18.19
N GLU A 4 -11.79 -4.53 17.25
CA GLU A 4 -12.31 -5.89 17.48
C GLU A 4 -11.41 -6.74 18.38
N MET A 5 -10.14 -6.37 18.47
CA MET A 5 -9.12 -7.08 19.26
C MET A 5 -8.98 -6.54 20.68
N GLY A 6 -9.85 -5.62 21.12
CA GLY A 6 -9.78 -5.00 22.43
C GLY A 6 -8.54 -4.09 22.62
N VAL A 7 -7.93 -3.68 21.52
CA VAL A 7 -6.84 -2.70 21.56
C VAL A 7 -7.44 -1.33 21.84
N SER A 8 -6.95 -0.64 22.87
CA SER A 8 -7.43 0.70 23.21
C SER A 8 -7.19 1.69 22.07
N ASP A 9 -8.07 2.68 21.92
CA ASP A 9 -7.98 3.71 20.90
C ASP A 9 -6.61 4.43 20.92
N VAL A 10 -6.08 4.64 22.14
CA VAL A 10 -4.74 5.23 22.34
C VAL A 10 -3.65 4.34 21.72
N MET A 11 -3.72 3.03 21.92
CA MET A 11 -2.73 2.11 21.38
C MET A 11 -2.81 2.02 19.84
N SER A 12 -4.01 2.14 19.28
CA SER A 12 -4.22 2.23 17.82
C SER A 12 -3.59 3.51 17.24
N LEU A 13 -3.74 4.65 17.91
CA LEU A 13 -3.09 5.90 17.51
C LEU A 13 -1.56 5.81 17.58
N VAL A 14 -1.02 5.23 18.66
CA VAL A 14 0.43 5.00 18.80
C VAL A 14 0.94 4.10 17.67
N LEU A 15 0.22 3.04 17.33
CA LEU A 15 0.58 2.14 16.23
C LEU A 15 0.68 2.90 14.89
N VAL A 16 -0.31 3.74 14.58
CA VAL A 16 -0.29 4.56 13.36
C VAL A 16 0.91 5.50 13.32
N ILE A 17 1.25 6.13 14.44
CA ILE A 17 2.42 7.01 14.54
C ILE A 17 3.72 6.22 14.29
N VAL A 18 3.86 5.06 14.93
CA VAL A 18 5.03 4.18 14.77
C VAL A 18 5.16 3.70 13.32
N ILE A 19 4.07 3.25 12.70
CA ILE A 19 4.05 2.85 11.29
C ILE A 19 4.57 3.98 10.40
N ASN A 20 4.06 5.22 10.57
CA ASN A 20 4.49 6.36 9.78
C ASN A 20 5.96 6.75 10.04
N LEU A 21 6.45 6.60 11.26
CA LEU A 21 7.85 6.85 11.60
C LEU A 21 8.79 5.88 10.88
N PHE A 22 8.44 4.59 10.83
CA PHE A 22 9.20 3.57 10.09
C PHE A 22 9.07 3.71 8.57
N CYS A 23 7.95 4.24 8.07
CA CYS A 23 7.70 4.48 6.66
C CYS A 23 8.78 5.39 6.03
N PHE A 24 9.24 6.41 6.76
CA PHE A 24 10.20 7.40 6.25
C PHE A 24 11.60 6.81 5.93
N PRO A 25 12.31 6.13 6.85
CA PRO A 25 13.60 5.54 6.54
C PRO A 25 13.49 4.43 5.48
N CYS A 26 12.38 3.68 5.48
CA CYS A 26 12.13 2.64 4.49
C CYS A 26 11.93 3.23 3.08
N ALA A 27 11.24 4.35 2.94
CA ALA A 27 11.09 5.04 1.66
C ALA A 27 12.46 5.44 1.06
N ILE A 28 13.39 5.91 1.90
CA ILE A 28 14.76 6.23 1.47
C ILE A 28 15.51 4.98 1.02
N TRP A 29 15.37 3.89 1.76
CA TRP A 29 16.01 2.62 1.42
C TRP A 29 15.47 2.04 0.11
N PHE A 30 14.14 2.05 -0.05
CA PHE A 30 13.49 1.68 -1.32
C PHE A 30 13.94 2.56 -2.48
N GLY A 31 14.13 3.87 -2.27
CA GLY A 31 14.66 4.77 -3.29
C GLY A 31 16.06 4.39 -3.77
N LYS A 32 16.92 3.85 -2.89
CA LYS A 32 18.23 3.31 -3.27
C LYS A 32 18.11 2.00 -4.05
N LEU A 33 17.18 1.12 -3.66
CA LEU A 33 16.92 -0.15 -4.36
C LEU A 33 16.35 0.08 -5.76
N VAL A 34 15.46 1.06 -5.92
CA VAL A 34 14.89 1.46 -7.21
C VAL A 34 15.98 1.93 -8.19
N LYS A 35 17.00 2.64 -7.70
CA LYS A 35 18.14 3.04 -8.54
C LYS A 35 18.97 1.85 -9.02
N ARG A 36 18.95 0.73 -8.31
CA ARG A 36 19.72 -0.47 -8.64
C ARG A 36 18.95 -1.47 -9.49
N PHE A 37 17.67 -1.66 -9.21
CA PHE A 37 16.83 -2.70 -9.80
C PHE A 37 15.77 -2.19 -10.77
N GLY A 38 15.60 -0.87 -10.87
CA GLY A 38 14.54 -0.26 -11.66
C GLY A 38 13.24 -0.03 -10.87
N SER A 39 12.40 0.89 -11.37
CA SER A 39 11.16 1.28 -10.69
C SER A 39 10.08 0.21 -10.78
N LYS A 40 9.89 -0.37 -11.98
CA LYS A 40 8.82 -1.35 -12.25
C LYS A 40 8.98 -2.65 -11.46
N PRO A 41 10.15 -3.35 -11.47
CA PRO A 41 10.31 -4.57 -10.69
C PRO A 41 10.18 -4.31 -9.17
N MET A 42 10.62 -3.15 -8.70
CA MET A 42 10.47 -2.80 -7.29
C MET A 42 9.02 -2.57 -6.88
N LEU A 43 8.19 -2.00 -7.77
CA LEU A 43 6.75 -1.89 -7.53
C LEU A 43 6.07 -3.26 -7.47
N ILE A 44 6.43 -4.18 -8.38
CA ILE A 44 5.88 -5.54 -8.40
C ILE A 44 6.24 -6.28 -7.11
N VAL A 45 7.51 -6.24 -6.70
CA VAL A 45 7.96 -6.84 -5.43
C VAL A 45 7.21 -6.26 -4.24
N SER A 46 6.97 -4.95 -4.24
CA SER A 46 6.24 -4.29 -3.17
C SER A 46 4.76 -4.72 -3.12
N ILE A 47 4.10 -4.86 -4.27
CA ILE A 47 2.72 -5.34 -4.36
C ILE A 47 2.63 -6.78 -3.85
N LEU A 48 3.54 -7.66 -4.29
CA LEU A 48 3.59 -9.05 -3.83
C LEU A 48 3.87 -9.15 -2.32
N GLY A 49 4.79 -8.33 -1.80
CA GLY A 49 5.06 -8.25 -0.36
C GLY A 49 3.83 -7.81 0.43
N TYR A 50 3.09 -6.83 -0.08
CA TYR A 50 1.87 -6.35 0.56
C TYR A 50 0.76 -7.41 0.56
N ILE A 51 0.57 -8.13 -0.55
CA ILE A 51 -0.36 -9.27 -0.64
C ILE A 51 0.03 -10.34 0.37
N GLY A 52 1.32 -10.67 0.49
CA GLY A 52 1.83 -11.61 1.48
C GLY A 52 1.50 -11.21 2.92
N ILE A 53 1.66 -9.92 3.25
CA ILE A 53 1.32 -9.38 4.57
C ILE A 53 -0.19 -9.50 4.85
N ILE A 54 -1.03 -9.20 3.86
CA ILE A 54 -2.49 -9.32 3.99
C ILE A 54 -2.88 -10.78 4.26
N ILE A 55 -2.33 -11.73 3.51
CA ILE A 55 -2.60 -13.16 3.69
C ILE A 55 -2.12 -13.62 5.07
N CYS A 56 -0.90 -13.30 5.46
CA CYS A 56 -0.38 -13.65 6.77
C CYS A 56 -1.22 -13.04 7.90
N GLY A 57 -1.61 -11.78 7.76
CA GLY A 57 -2.43 -11.09 8.75
C GLY A 57 -3.85 -11.63 8.88
N SER A 58 -4.39 -12.27 7.83
CA SER A 58 -5.73 -12.87 7.86
C SER A 58 -5.74 -14.30 8.40
N LEU A 59 -4.63 -15.04 8.28
CA LEU A 59 -4.54 -16.46 8.64
C LEU A 59 -4.05 -16.69 10.08
N ILE A 60 -3.26 -15.78 10.62
CA ILE A 60 -2.63 -15.97 11.94
C ILE A 60 -3.55 -15.39 13.02
N PRO A 61 -3.87 -16.19 14.10
CA PRO A 61 -4.59 -15.68 15.24
C PRO A 61 -3.81 -14.55 15.90
N VAL A 62 -4.44 -13.39 16.00
CA VAL A 62 -3.75 -12.13 16.26
C VAL A 62 -3.48 -11.96 17.74
N ASN A 63 -2.22 -12.10 18.11
CA ASN A 63 -1.70 -11.65 19.39
C ASN A 63 -1.26 -10.17 19.29
N VAL A 64 -1.38 -9.43 20.39
CA VAL A 64 -1.01 -7.99 20.45
C VAL A 64 0.42 -7.74 19.92
N ASN A 65 1.35 -8.65 20.20
CA ASN A 65 2.73 -8.55 19.70
C ASN A 65 2.82 -8.71 18.17
N PHE A 66 1.95 -9.51 17.57
CA PHE A 66 1.91 -9.74 16.15
C PHE A 66 1.42 -8.49 15.38
N ILE A 67 0.52 -7.71 15.97
CA ILE A 67 0.04 -6.44 15.38
C ILE A 67 1.20 -5.47 15.13
N TRP A 68 2.15 -5.39 16.06
CA TRP A 68 3.32 -4.53 15.90
C TRP A 68 4.20 -4.95 14.73
N VAL A 69 4.44 -6.25 14.59
CA VAL A 69 5.26 -6.79 13.49
C VAL A 69 4.58 -6.53 12.15
N VAL A 70 3.29 -6.82 12.03
CA VAL A 70 2.51 -6.58 10.81
C VAL A 70 2.46 -5.08 10.51
N GLY A 71 2.26 -4.23 11.52
CA GLY A 71 2.24 -2.78 11.36
C GLY A 71 3.56 -2.23 10.81
N ILE A 72 4.69 -2.67 11.34
CA ILE A 72 6.02 -2.26 10.85
C ILE A 72 6.23 -2.73 9.40
N LEU A 73 5.87 -3.98 9.08
CA LEU A 73 5.97 -4.50 7.72
C LEU A 73 5.10 -3.70 6.74
N ILE A 74 3.86 -3.39 7.13
CA ILE A 74 2.97 -2.52 6.33
C ILE A 74 3.64 -1.17 6.08
N GLY A 75 4.17 -0.53 7.13
CA GLY A 75 4.86 0.76 7.02
C GLY A 75 6.04 0.72 6.06
N MET A 76 6.84 -0.34 6.11
CA MET A 76 7.98 -0.54 5.22
C MET A 76 7.55 -0.57 3.73
N PHE A 77 6.60 -1.42 3.39
CA PHE A 77 6.15 -1.57 2.00
C PHE A 77 5.34 -0.36 1.54
N GLN A 78 4.50 0.21 2.40
CA GLN A 78 3.68 1.38 2.08
C GLN A 78 4.53 2.59 1.70
N GLY A 79 5.58 2.89 2.48
CA GLY A 79 6.52 3.96 2.15
C GLY A 79 7.24 3.73 0.83
N GLY A 80 7.67 2.49 0.59
CA GLY A 80 8.31 2.09 -0.65
C GLY A 80 7.40 2.25 -1.86
N ILE A 81 6.16 1.76 -1.80
CA ILE A 81 5.17 1.86 -2.88
C ILE A 81 4.87 3.32 -3.19
N GLN A 82 4.59 4.16 -2.18
CA GLN A 82 4.24 5.56 -2.39
C GLN A 82 5.38 6.35 -3.03
N ALA A 83 6.61 6.18 -2.56
CA ALA A 83 7.76 6.86 -3.12
C ALA A 83 8.07 6.39 -4.54
N THR A 84 8.04 5.08 -4.78
CA THR A 84 8.38 4.47 -6.07
C THR A 84 7.32 4.76 -7.13
N SER A 85 6.03 4.69 -6.80
CA SER A 85 4.94 4.95 -7.74
C SER A 85 4.96 6.39 -8.25
N ARG A 86 5.20 7.37 -7.37
CA ARG A 86 5.35 8.78 -7.78
C ARG A 86 6.58 8.99 -8.65
N SER A 87 7.71 8.40 -8.29
CA SER A 87 8.93 8.48 -9.08
C SER A 87 8.79 7.82 -10.45
N TYR A 88 8.12 6.67 -10.52
CA TYR A 88 7.84 5.98 -11.78
C TYR A 88 6.90 6.79 -12.68
N PHE A 89 5.83 7.36 -12.09
CA PHE A 89 4.91 8.22 -12.84
C PHE A 89 5.61 9.42 -13.46
N THR A 90 6.54 10.07 -12.72
CA THR A 90 7.33 11.20 -13.23
C THR A 90 8.15 10.83 -14.47
N ARG A 91 8.63 9.59 -14.58
CA ARG A 91 9.40 9.11 -15.73
C ARG A 91 8.54 8.81 -16.96
N LEU A 92 7.25 8.52 -16.74
CA LEU A 92 6.29 8.24 -17.81
C LEU A 92 5.76 9.51 -18.47
N ILE A 93 5.97 10.69 -17.88
CA ILE A 93 5.53 11.97 -18.44
C ILE A 93 6.45 12.34 -19.61
N PRO A 94 5.91 12.41 -20.85
CA PRO A 94 6.74 12.68 -22.04
C PRO A 94 7.22 14.12 -22.10
N ASP A 95 6.42 15.07 -21.64
CA ASP A 95 6.72 16.49 -21.72
C ASP A 95 6.73 17.13 -20.34
N LYS A 96 7.85 17.75 -19.97
CA LYS A 96 8.01 18.36 -18.65
C LYS A 96 7.20 19.66 -18.47
N GLU A 97 6.81 20.30 -19.55
CA GLU A 97 6.01 21.53 -19.52
C GLU A 97 4.59 21.24 -19.02
N ASP A 98 4.02 20.09 -19.38
CA ASP A 98 2.67 19.66 -18.98
C ASP A 98 2.64 18.86 -17.68
N SER A 99 3.76 18.73 -16.99
CA SER A 99 3.90 17.88 -15.78
C SER A 99 2.87 18.23 -14.71
N ASN A 100 2.46 19.50 -14.58
CA ASN A 100 1.46 19.93 -13.61
C ASN A 100 0.07 19.33 -13.88
N GLU A 101 -0.33 19.20 -15.14
CA GLU A 101 -1.61 18.61 -15.52
C GLU A 101 -1.61 17.11 -15.23
N TYR A 102 -0.53 16.41 -15.61
CA TYR A 102 -0.37 14.98 -15.32
C TYR A 102 -0.36 14.69 -13.82
N PHE A 103 0.31 15.52 -13.00
CA PHE A 103 0.28 15.38 -11.54
C PHE A 103 -1.08 15.72 -10.94
N GLY A 104 -1.81 16.68 -11.52
CA GLY A 104 -3.19 16.97 -11.17
C GLY A 104 -4.07 15.74 -11.34
N PHE A 105 -4.00 15.11 -12.51
CA PHE A 105 -4.71 13.88 -12.85
C PHE A 105 -4.36 12.73 -11.88
N PHE A 106 -3.07 12.47 -11.69
CA PHE A 106 -2.59 11.47 -10.74
C PHE A 106 -3.12 11.69 -9.32
N SER A 107 -3.16 12.95 -8.87
CA SER A 107 -3.68 13.31 -7.54
C SER A 107 -5.17 13.05 -7.39
N VAL A 108 -5.97 13.29 -8.44
CA VAL A 108 -7.40 12.97 -8.46
C VAL A 108 -7.61 11.47 -8.32
N PHE A 109 -6.92 10.66 -9.11
CA PHE A 109 -7.02 9.19 -9.03
C PHE A 109 -6.54 8.65 -7.69
N SER A 110 -5.46 9.20 -7.12
CA SER A 110 -4.97 8.81 -5.80
C SER A 110 -6.00 9.09 -4.71
N LYS A 111 -6.68 10.24 -4.76
CA LYS A 111 -7.76 10.57 -3.81
C LYS A 111 -8.98 9.66 -4.00
N PHE A 112 -9.35 9.36 -5.23
CA PHE A 112 -10.43 8.41 -5.53
C PHE A 112 -10.11 7.02 -4.96
N SER A 113 -8.91 6.53 -5.16
CA SER A 113 -8.46 5.23 -4.64
C SER A 113 -8.49 5.20 -3.11
N SER A 114 -8.18 6.31 -2.44
CA SER A 114 -8.23 6.39 -0.97
C SER A 114 -9.65 6.30 -0.39
N ILE A 115 -10.66 6.61 -1.19
CA ILE A 115 -12.08 6.42 -0.83
C ILE A 115 -12.55 5.00 -1.18
N LEU A 116 -12.18 4.50 -2.36
CA LEU A 116 -12.62 3.19 -2.84
C LEU A 116 -12.11 2.04 -1.95
N GLY A 117 -10.87 2.12 -1.46
CA GLY A 117 -10.31 1.08 -0.60
C GLY A 117 -11.17 0.81 0.65
N PRO A 118 -11.35 1.78 1.55
CA PRO A 118 -12.21 1.64 2.73
C PRO A 118 -13.66 1.30 2.41
N MET A 119 -14.20 1.83 1.30
CA MET A 119 -15.57 1.55 0.87
C MET A 119 -15.75 0.07 0.52
N ILE A 120 -14.83 -0.53 -0.24
CA ILE A 120 -14.88 -1.94 -0.60
C ILE A 120 -14.75 -2.82 0.64
N ILE A 121 -13.80 -2.51 1.54
CA ILE A 121 -13.66 -3.23 2.81
C ILE A 121 -14.95 -3.18 3.61
N SER A 122 -15.54 -1.98 3.76
CA SER A 122 -16.78 -1.78 4.52
C SER A 122 -17.96 -2.56 3.93
N LEU A 123 -18.10 -2.56 2.60
CA LEU A 123 -19.14 -3.33 1.90
C LEU A 123 -18.98 -4.83 2.13
N ILE A 124 -17.76 -5.36 2.03
CA ILE A 124 -17.50 -6.78 2.25
C ILE A 124 -17.79 -7.16 3.71
N ILE A 125 -17.37 -6.35 4.67
CA ILE A 125 -17.66 -6.58 6.09
C ILE A 125 -19.17 -6.55 6.34
N MET A 126 -19.90 -5.61 5.71
CA MET A 126 -21.34 -5.50 5.84
C MET A 126 -22.07 -6.76 5.33
N ILE A 127 -21.58 -7.37 4.26
CA ILE A 127 -22.19 -8.57 3.67
C ILE A 127 -21.76 -9.84 4.41
N THR A 128 -20.49 -9.96 4.81
CA THR A 128 -19.93 -11.18 5.37
C THR A 128 -19.93 -11.23 6.89
N GLY A 129 -20.04 -10.07 7.55
CA GLY A 129 -19.91 -9.94 9.01
C GLY A 129 -18.50 -10.21 9.56
N GLN A 130 -17.49 -10.40 8.67
CA GLN A 130 -16.14 -10.79 9.06
C GLN A 130 -15.09 -9.81 8.53
N THR A 131 -14.36 -9.18 9.43
CA THR A 131 -13.33 -8.20 9.11
C THR A 131 -12.15 -8.83 8.35
N ASN A 132 -11.80 -10.06 8.65
CA ASN A 132 -10.70 -10.76 7.95
C ASN A 132 -11.00 -10.93 6.45
N ILE A 133 -12.25 -11.23 6.10
CA ILE A 133 -12.68 -11.35 4.70
C ILE A 133 -12.70 -9.97 4.03
N GLY A 134 -13.09 -8.93 4.77
CA GLY A 134 -13.04 -7.55 4.29
C GLY A 134 -11.64 -7.14 3.81
N ILE A 135 -10.63 -7.49 4.58
CA ILE A 135 -9.24 -7.18 4.26
C ILE A 135 -8.75 -7.99 3.05
N LEU A 136 -9.12 -9.27 2.95
CA LEU A 136 -8.81 -10.13 1.81
C LEU A 136 -9.40 -9.60 0.50
N GLY A 137 -10.51 -8.85 0.57
CA GLY A 137 -11.14 -8.20 -0.57
C GLY A 137 -10.26 -7.15 -1.28
N LEU A 138 -9.17 -6.70 -0.67
CA LEU A 138 -8.18 -5.84 -1.33
C LEU A 138 -7.27 -6.59 -2.29
N ILE A 139 -7.10 -7.91 -2.12
CA ILE A 139 -6.18 -8.71 -2.93
C ILE A 139 -6.53 -8.68 -4.42
N PRO A 140 -7.80 -8.90 -4.84
CA PRO A 140 -8.16 -8.81 -6.26
C PRO A 140 -7.82 -7.46 -6.87
N MET A 141 -8.03 -6.39 -6.12
CA MET A 141 -7.73 -5.03 -6.57
C MET A 141 -6.22 -4.81 -6.75
N MET A 142 -5.40 -5.35 -5.85
CA MET A 142 -3.95 -5.32 -5.97
C MET A 142 -3.43 -6.18 -7.12
N ILE A 143 -4.05 -7.33 -7.40
CA ILE A 143 -3.71 -8.19 -8.54
C ILE A 143 -4.02 -7.46 -9.85
N VAL A 144 -5.19 -6.84 -9.97
CA VAL A 144 -5.56 -6.05 -11.16
C VAL A 144 -4.58 -4.89 -11.36
N GLY A 145 -4.25 -4.14 -10.29
CA GLY A 145 -3.27 -3.06 -10.37
C GLY A 145 -1.89 -3.55 -10.77
N GLY A 146 -1.44 -4.68 -10.24
CA GLY A 146 -0.17 -5.32 -10.61
C GLY A 146 -0.16 -5.81 -12.06
N ALA A 147 -1.26 -6.40 -12.54
CA ALA A 147 -1.41 -6.83 -13.93
C ALA A 147 -1.37 -5.64 -14.90
N LEU A 148 -2.08 -4.55 -14.59
CA LEU A 148 -2.02 -3.32 -15.37
C LEU A 148 -0.61 -2.72 -15.39
N LEU A 149 0.12 -2.77 -14.27
CA LEU A 149 1.50 -2.32 -14.21
C LEU A 149 2.43 -3.13 -15.14
N LEU A 150 2.18 -4.45 -15.29
CA LEU A 150 2.93 -5.30 -16.22
C LEU A 150 2.72 -4.91 -17.69
N LEU A 151 1.49 -4.46 -18.03
CA LEU A 151 1.14 -4.01 -19.39
C LEU A 151 1.76 -2.66 -19.76
N VAL A 152 2.12 -1.84 -18.78
CA VAL A 152 2.80 -0.56 -19.05
C VAL A 152 4.18 -0.85 -19.61
N LYS A 153 4.49 -0.28 -20.78
CA LYS A 153 5.81 -0.39 -21.42
C LYS A 153 6.85 0.33 -20.56
N ASP A 154 8.00 -0.31 -20.34
CA ASP A 154 9.06 0.31 -19.55
C ASP A 154 9.50 1.63 -20.18
N ALA A 155 9.65 2.65 -19.33
CA ALA A 155 10.14 3.97 -19.68
C ALA A 155 11.64 4.13 -19.30
N ASP A 156 12.33 2.98 -19.10
CA ASP A 156 13.77 2.95 -18.79
C ASP A 156 14.62 2.98 -20.07
#